data_665de28bd60e91fcb6fcee4094326375
#
_entry.id   665de28bd60e91fcb6fcee4094326375
#
_cell.length_a   1.000
_cell.length_b   1.000
_cell.length_c   1.000
_cell.angle_alpha   90.00
_cell.angle_beta   90.00
_cell.angle_gamma   90.00
#
_symmetry.space_group_name_H-M   'P 1'
#
loop_
_entity.id
_entity.type
_entity.pdbx_description
1 polymer ?
#
loop_
_entity_poly.entity_id
_entity_poly.type
_entity_poly.pdbx_seq_one_letter_code
_entity_poly.pdbx_strand_id
1 'polypeptide(L)'
;TAARLRQIIDRHGPQAVAFYASGQLLTEDYYAANKLMKGFIGAANIDTNSRLCMSSAVTGYKRAFGADVVPCSYDDVENSDLVVLVGSNAAWAHPVLFQRLAQAKRDNPRLRIVAIDPRRTATCEIADRHLALAPGSDG
;
A
#
# COMPACT_ATOMS: atom_id res chain seq x y z
N THR A 1 11.86 9.67 -27.05
CA THR A 1 11.80 10.27 -25.69
C THR A 1 13.12 11.00 -25.37
N ALA A 2 14.31 10.35 -25.43
CA ALA A 2 15.60 10.95 -25.05
C ALA A 2 15.93 12.24 -25.82
N ALA A 3 15.75 12.26 -27.15
CA ALA A 3 15.98 13.45 -27.97
C ALA A 3 15.10 14.64 -27.54
N ARG A 4 13.83 14.35 -27.17
CA ARG A 4 12.92 15.41 -26.72
C ARG A 4 13.32 15.97 -25.34
N LEU A 5 13.73 15.09 -24.41
CA LEU A 5 14.28 15.54 -23.13
C LEU A 5 15.50 16.39 -23.29
N ARG A 6 16.46 15.97 -24.14
CA ARG A 6 17.65 16.76 -24.47
C ARG A 6 17.28 18.12 -25.00
N GLN A 7 16.36 18.21 -25.97
CA GLN A 7 15.89 19.45 -26.52
C GLN A 7 15.28 20.41 -25.48
N ILE A 8 14.53 19.87 -24.52
CA ILE A 8 13.94 20.65 -23.42
C ILE A 8 15.05 21.19 -22.52
N ILE A 9 15.99 20.33 -22.13
CA ILE A 9 17.11 20.73 -21.27
C ILE A 9 17.97 21.80 -21.94
N ASP A 10 18.32 21.62 -23.23
CA ASP A 10 19.12 22.56 -23.99
C ASP A 10 18.42 23.92 -24.13
N ARG A 11 17.08 23.93 -24.24
CA ARG A 11 16.31 25.17 -24.45
C ARG A 11 15.93 25.86 -23.12
N HIS A 12 15.62 25.11 -22.09
CA HIS A 12 15.00 25.64 -20.89
C HIS A 12 15.78 25.34 -19.59
N GLY A 13 16.91 24.64 -19.72
CA GLY A 13 17.74 24.21 -18.58
C GLY A 13 17.25 22.94 -17.89
N PRO A 14 18.10 22.37 -17.03
CA PRO A 14 17.82 21.10 -16.35
C PRO A 14 16.59 21.16 -15.41
N GLN A 15 16.27 22.32 -14.86
CA GLN A 15 15.14 22.51 -13.95
C GLN A 15 13.78 22.40 -14.64
N ALA A 16 13.75 22.39 -15.98
CA ALA A 16 12.52 22.20 -16.75
C ALA A 16 12.08 20.73 -16.85
N VAL A 17 12.85 19.82 -16.29
CA VAL A 17 12.55 18.37 -16.26
C VAL A 17 12.33 17.92 -14.83
N ALA A 18 11.33 17.08 -14.63
CA ALA A 18 11.08 16.41 -13.35
C ALA A 18 10.77 14.93 -13.57
N PHE A 19 11.13 14.08 -12.60
CA PHE A 19 10.73 12.69 -12.55
C PHE A 19 9.76 12.47 -11.40
N TYR A 20 8.60 11.90 -11.72
CA TYR A 20 7.67 11.39 -10.74
C TYR A 20 7.72 9.85 -10.81
N ALA A 21 8.45 9.25 -9.87
CA ALA A 21 8.68 7.83 -9.85
C ALA A 21 7.55 7.09 -9.10
N SER A 22 7.39 5.81 -9.36
CA SER A 22 6.49 4.97 -8.58
C SER A 22 7.08 4.69 -7.20
N GLY A 23 6.23 4.49 -6.20
CA GLY A 23 6.61 4.01 -4.86
C GLY A 23 6.94 2.51 -4.80
N GLN A 24 6.79 1.79 -5.91
CA GLN A 24 6.91 0.33 -6.00
C GLN A 24 7.94 -0.11 -7.05
N LEU A 25 9.08 0.57 -7.07
CA LEU A 25 10.21 0.25 -7.92
C LEU A 25 11.26 -0.59 -7.15
N LEU A 26 12.11 -1.27 -7.90
CA LEU A 26 13.30 -1.89 -7.33
C LEU A 26 14.28 -0.81 -6.84
N THR A 27 15.13 -1.16 -5.87
CA THR A 27 16.16 -0.25 -5.35
C THR A 27 17.06 0.28 -6.47
N GLU A 28 17.40 -0.58 -7.42
CA GLU A 28 18.22 -0.26 -8.59
C GLU A 28 17.56 0.78 -9.50
N ASP A 29 16.25 0.72 -9.66
CA ASP A 29 15.49 1.71 -10.45
C ASP A 29 15.55 3.09 -9.81
N TYR A 30 15.36 3.16 -8.48
CA TYR A 30 15.53 4.42 -7.75
C TYR A 30 16.95 4.97 -7.85
N TYR A 31 17.95 4.10 -7.72
CA TYR A 31 19.35 4.49 -7.86
C TYR A 31 19.60 5.06 -9.26
N ALA A 32 19.18 4.35 -10.31
CA ALA A 32 19.38 4.79 -11.70
C ALA A 32 18.66 6.12 -11.97
N ALA A 33 17.40 6.26 -11.53
CA ALA A 33 16.62 7.48 -11.69
C ALA A 33 17.25 8.68 -10.96
N ASN A 34 17.70 8.49 -9.72
CA ASN A 34 18.39 9.54 -8.95
C ASN A 34 19.71 9.92 -9.59
N LYS A 35 20.50 8.95 -10.02
CA LYS A 35 21.77 9.18 -10.69
C LYS A 35 21.59 9.95 -12.00
N LEU A 36 20.57 9.57 -12.78
CA LEU A 36 20.24 10.28 -14.02
C LEU A 36 19.83 11.73 -13.75
N MET A 37 18.89 11.96 -12.83
CA MET A 37 18.40 13.30 -12.53
C MET A 37 19.47 14.19 -11.90
N LYS A 38 20.10 13.74 -10.82
CA LYS A 38 21.02 14.55 -10.03
C LYS A 38 22.43 14.56 -10.62
N GLY A 39 22.90 13.44 -11.15
CA GLY A 39 24.26 13.29 -11.66
C GLY A 39 24.44 13.73 -13.10
N PHE A 40 23.50 13.44 -13.99
CA PHE A 40 23.64 13.68 -15.43
C PHE A 40 22.80 14.85 -15.92
N ILE A 41 21.55 14.98 -15.50
CA ILE A 41 20.70 16.11 -15.87
C ILE A 41 21.04 17.36 -15.04
N GLY A 42 21.45 17.19 -13.78
CA GLY A 42 21.82 18.29 -12.90
C GLY A 42 20.62 18.98 -12.25
N ALA A 43 19.53 18.24 -12.03
CA ALA A 43 18.33 18.74 -11.33
C ALA A 43 17.94 17.82 -10.17
N ALA A 44 17.34 18.40 -9.11
CA ALA A 44 16.87 17.67 -7.96
C ALA A 44 15.38 17.34 -8.00
N ASN A 45 14.71 17.60 -9.12
CA ASN A 45 13.26 17.46 -9.29
C ASN A 45 12.86 16.00 -9.48
N ILE A 46 13.02 15.19 -8.44
CA ILE A 46 12.61 13.79 -8.42
C ILE A 46 11.89 13.49 -7.11
N ASP A 47 10.71 12.88 -7.20
CA ASP A 47 9.92 12.45 -6.06
C ASP A 47 9.09 11.22 -6.43
N THR A 48 8.41 10.64 -5.44
CA THR A 48 7.55 9.47 -5.59
C THR A 48 6.18 9.70 -4.95
N ASN A 49 5.25 8.77 -5.23
CA ASN A 49 3.93 8.76 -4.57
C ASN A 49 3.94 8.10 -3.19
N SER A 50 5.08 7.64 -2.67
CA SER A 50 5.15 6.84 -1.42
C SER A 50 4.52 7.54 -0.23
N ARG A 51 4.75 8.85 -0.09
CA ARG A 51 4.12 9.66 0.97
C ARG A 51 2.60 9.75 0.78
N LEU A 52 2.13 10.02 -0.42
CA LEU A 52 0.70 10.18 -0.72
C LEU A 52 -0.06 8.86 -0.61
N CYS A 53 0.56 7.76 -0.98
CA CYS A 53 -0.03 6.42 -0.94
C CYS A 53 -0.39 5.97 0.49
N MET A 54 0.45 6.28 1.49
CA MET A 54 0.31 5.76 2.85
C MET A 54 0.28 6.83 3.96
N SER A 55 0.19 8.11 3.65
CA SER A 55 0.31 9.15 4.67
C SER A 55 -0.73 9.03 5.79
N SER A 56 -1.97 8.71 5.46
CA SER A 56 -3.04 8.51 6.44
C SER A 56 -2.81 7.27 7.30
N ALA A 57 -2.42 6.15 6.70
CA ALA A 57 -2.11 4.91 7.41
C ALA A 57 -0.91 5.09 8.36
N VAL A 58 0.18 5.70 7.88
CA VAL A 58 1.37 5.99 8.70
C VAL A 58 1.02 6.92 9.86
N THR A 59 0.20 7.94 9.63
CA THR A 59 -0.27 8.83 10.71
C THR A 59 -1.10 8.06 11.73
N GLY A 60 -1.97 7.17 11.27
CA GLY A 60 -2.75 6.29 12.13
C GLY A 60 -1.88 5.36 12.98
N TYR A 61 -0.90 4.69 12.38
CA TYR A 61 0.05 3.82 13.10
C TYR A 61 0.85 4.59 14.15
N LYS A 62 1.41 5.73 13.77
CA LYS A 62 2.16 6.58 14.72
C LYS A 62 1.30 7.06 15.87
N ARG A 63 0.05 7.40 15.62
CA ARG A 63 -0.88 7.84 16.67
C ARG A 63 -1.27 6.70 17.60
N ALA A 64 -1.49 5.48 17.07
CA ALA A 64 -1.91 4.32 17.84
C ALA A 64 -0.76 3.62 18.56
N PHE A 65 0.40 3.47 17.90
CA PHE A 65 1.52 2.64 18.35
C PHE A 65 2.79 3.43 18.66
N GLY A 66 2.83 4.73 18.37
CA GLY A 66 4.03 5.56 18.53
C GLY A 66 5.06 5.43 17.41
N ALA A 67 4.88 4.49 16.47
CA ALA A 67 5.80 4.22 15.38
C ALA A 67 5.06 3.77 14.11
N ASP A 68 5.75 3.85 12.97
CA ASP A 68 5.29 3.26 11.71
C ASP A 68 5.74 1.81 11.65
N VAL A 69 4.93 0.93 12.22
CA VAL A 69 5.23 -0.51 12.32
C VAL A 69 3.97 -1.34 12.08
N VAL A 70 4.17 -2.57 11.60
CA VAL A 70 3.16 -3.64 11.66
C VAL A 70 3.43 -4.43 12.95
N PRO A 71 2.57 -4.31 13.97
CA PRO A 71 2.89 -4.80 15.33
C PRO A 71 2.69 -6.31 15.51
N CYS A 72 2.20 -7.03 14.50
CA CYS A 72 1.92 -8.46 14.55
C CYS A 72 2.59 -9.22 13.40
N SER A 73 2.68 -10.53 13.55
CA SER A 73 3.10 -11.48 12.52
C SER A 73 1.90 -12.12 11.82
N TYR A 74 2.14 -12.86 10.75
CA TYR A 74 1.09 -13.65 10.10
C TYR A 74 0.56 -14.77 11.01
N ASP A 75 1.42 -15.33 11.87
CA ASP A 75 1.03 -16.36 12.81
C ASP A 75 0.04 -15.85 13.85
N ASP A 76 0.15 -14.58 14.25
CA ASP A 76 -0.83 -13.95 15.15
C ASP A 76 -2.21 -13.90 14.54
N VAL A 77 -2.30 -13.63 13.22
CA VAL A 77 -3.57 -13.63 12.49
C VAL A 77 -4.20 -15.02 12.48
N GLU A 78 -3.39 -16.06 12.27
CA GLU A 78 -3.85 -17.45 12.21
C GLU A 78 -4.30 -17.97 13.58
N ASN A 79 -3.66 -17.53 14.66
CA ASN A 79 -3.93 -17.94 16.02
C ASN A 79 -4.97 -17.05 16.75
N SER A 80 -5.55 -16.08 16.06
CA SER A 80 -6.56 -15.20 16.64
C SER A 80 -7.90 -15.90 16.83
N ASP A 81 -8.67 -15.49 17.83
CA ASP A 81 -10.07 -15.88 18.00
C ASP A 81 -11.01 -15.01 17.16
N LEU A 82 -10.62 -13.76 16.89
CA LEU A 82 -11.38 -12.80 16.09
C LEU A 82 -10.44 -12.01 15.16
N VAL A 83 -10.78 -11.98 13.89
CA VAL A 83 -10.17 -11.11 12.90
C VAL A 83 -11.20 -10.14 12.34
N VAL A 84 -10.92 -8.85 12.40
CA VAL A 84 -11.76 -7.80 11.83
C VAL A 84 -11.05 -7.16 10.64
N LEU A 85 -11.65 -7.29 9.47
CA LEU A 85 -11.15 -6.73 8.21
C LEU A 85 -11.89 -5.43 7.91
N VAL A 86 -11.22 -4.29 8.04
CA VAL A 86 -11.81 -2.97 7.89
C VAL A 86 -11.33 -2.34 6.58
N GLY A 87 -12.24 -2.11 5.63
CA GLY A 87 -11.93 -1.53 4.32
C GLY A 87 -10.91 -2.35 3.52
N SER A 88 -10.84 -3.66 3.78
CA SER A 88 -9.79 -4.53 3.26
C SER A 88 -10.36 -5.55 2.26
N ASN A 89 -10.00 -5.41 0.99
CA ASN A 89 -10.24 -6.45 -0.02
C ASN A 89 -9.06 -7.44 -0.06
N ALA A 90 -8.84 -8.14 1.06
CA ALA A 90 -7.69 -9.01 1.28
C ALA A 90 -7.59 -10.14 0.23
N ALA A 91 -8.72 -10.67 -0.23
CA ALA A 91 -8.74 -11.71 -1.26
C ALA A 91 -8.03 -11.28 -2.55
N TRP A 92 -8.06 -10.00 -2.88
CA TRP A 92 -7.45 -9.45 -4.09
C TRP A 92 -6.13 -8.73 -3.83
N ALA A 93 -6.07 -7.93 -2.75
CA ALA A 93 -4.90 -7.11 -2.45
C ALA A 93 -3.79 -7.88 -1.73
N HIS A 94 -4.14 -8.91 -0.95
CA HIS A 94 -3.21 -9.71 -0.15
C HIS A 94 -3.56 -11.21 -0.27
N PRO A 95 -3.48 -11.81 -1.46
CA PRO A 95 -4.03 -13.15 -1.71
C PRO A 95 -3.37 -14.25 -0.87
N VAL A 96 -2.07 -14.15 -0.59
CA VAL A 96 -1.37 -15.13 0.25
C VAL A 96 -1.85 -15.06 1.69
N LEU A 97 -1.95 -13.87 2.26
CA LEU A 97 -2.49 -13.68 3.62
C LEU A 97 -3.96 -14.13 3.72
N PHE A 98 -4.75 -13.83 2.69
CA PHE A 98 -6.15 -14.27 2.62
C PHE A 98 -6.26 -15.80 2.60
N GLN A 99 -5.41 -16.49 1.85
CA GLN A 99 -5.38 -17.96 1.81
C GLN A 99 -4.99 -18.55 3.17
N ARG A 100 -3.99 -17.96 3.85
CA ARG A 100 -3.61 -18.36 5.22
C ARG A 100 -4.77 -18.20 6.19
N LEU A 101 -5.46 -17.06 6.17
CA LEU A 101 -6.63 -16.79 7.00
C LEU A 101 -7.79 -17.76 6.71
N ALA A 102 -8.04 -18.04 5.42
CA ALA A 102 -9.06 -19.01 5.01
C ALA A 102 -8.72 -20.43 5.47
N GLN A 103 -7.43 -20.81 5.47
CA GLN A 103 -6.99 -22.09 5.99
C GLN A 103 -7.16 -22.13 7.53
N ALA A 104 -6.69 -21.10 8.24
CA ALA A 104 -6.85 -21.01 9.68
C ALA A 104 -8.33 -21.11 10.11
N LYS A 105 -9.25 -20.50 9.35
CA LYS A 105 -10.69 -20.60 9.58
C LYS A 105 -11.21 -22.04 9.40
N ARG A 106 -10.70 -22.79 8.42
CA ARG A 106 -11.06 -24.22 8.23
C ARG A 106 -10.55 -25.09 9.36
N ASP A 107 -9.33 -24.84 9.81
CA ASP A 107 -8.66 -25.62 10.85
C ASP A 107 -9.20 -25.28 12.26
N ASN A 108 -9.63 -24.04 12.46
CA ASN A 108 -10.25 -23.58 13.72
C ASN A 108 -11.63 -22.95 13.46
N PRO A 109 -12.72 -23.75 13.52
CA PRO A 109 -14.09 -23.23 13.32
C PRO A 109 -14.53 -22.17 14.35
N ARG A 110 -13.82 -22.03 15.47
CA ARG A 110 -14.09 -21.00 16.48
C ARG A 110 -13.57 -19.63 16.08
N LEU A 111 -12.56 -19.55 15.20
CA LEU A 111 -12.08 -18.28 14.65
C LEU A 111 -13.25 -17.53 14.01
N ARG A 112 -13.52 -16.32 14.47
CA ARG A 112 -14.54 -15.44 13.90
C ARG A 112 -13.90 -14.40 12.99
N ILE A 113 -14.54 -14.15 11.84
CA ILE A 113 -14.09 -13.17 10.87
C ILE A 113 -15.24 -12.19 10.60
N VAL A 114 -14.97 -10.90 10.81
CA VAL A 114 -15.91 -9.82 10.51
C VAL A 114 -15.31 -8.95 9.41
N ALA A 115 -16.05 -8.72 8.34
CA ALA A 115 -15.68 -7.80 7.28
C ALA A 115 -16.53 -6.52 7.40
N ILE A 116 -15.86 -5.38 7.48
CA ILE A 116 -16.48 -4.05 7.50
C ILE A 116 -16.08 -3.35 6.20
N ASP A 117 -16.98 -3.29 5.23
CA ASP A 117 -16.72 -2.73 3.90
C ASP A 117 -18.05 -2.30 3.26
N PRO A 118 -18.11 -1.17 2.56
CA PRO A 118 -19.30 -0.78 1.79
C PRO A 118 -19.73 -1.83 0.77
N ARG A 119 -18.77 -2.59 0.23
CA ARG A 119 -19.02 -3.59 -0.80
C ARG A 119 -18.87 -5.00 -0.24
N ARG A 120 -19.73 -5.89 -0.69
CA ARG A 120 -19.55 -7.33 -0.47
C ARG A 120 -18.53 -7.87 -1.49
N THR A 121 -17.25 -7.87 -1.11
CA THR A 121 -16.14 -8.39 -1.95
C THR A 121 -15.93 -9.89 -1.72
N ALA A 122 -15.05 -10.51 -2.53
CA ALA A 122 -14.63 -11.90 -2.33
C ALA A 122 -14.08 -12.18 -0.93
N THR A 123 -13.52 -11.17 -0.26
CA THR A 123 -13.05 -11.27 1.14
C THR A 123 -14.19 -11.66 2.10
N CYS A 124 -15.43 -11.29 1.79
CA CYS A 124 -16.59 -11.62 2.61
C CYS A 124 -17.01 -13.10 2.53
N GLU A 125 -16.45 -13.89 1.62
CA GLU A 125 -16.80 -15.31 1.44
C GLU A 125 -16.40 -16.15 2.65
N ILE A 126 -15.33 -15.76 3.36
CA ILE A 126 -14.87 -16.44 4.59
C ILE A 126 -15.35 -15.73 5.87
N ALA A 127 -16.02 -14.59 5.75
CA ALA A 127 -16.47 -13.82 6.90
C ALA A 127 -17.76 -14.40 7.51
N ASP A 128 -17.79 -14.52 8.82
CA ASP A 128 -19.01 -14.87 9.57
C ASP A 128 -20.04 -13.73 9.53
N ARG A 129 -19.55 -12.49 9.43
CA ARG A 129 -20.40 -11.30 9.36
C ARG A 129 -19.81 -10.24 8.43
N HIS A 130 -20.66 -9.67 7.59
CA HIS A 130 -20.38 -8.49 6.80
C HIS A 130 -21.19 -7.31 7.32
N LEU A 131 -20.50 -6.24 7.67
CA LEU A 131 -21.11 -4.98 8.07
C LEU A 131 -20.93 -3.99 6.92
N ALA A 132 -21.99 -3.79 6.16
CA ALA A 132 -22.00 -2.83 5.06
C ALA A 132 -22.14 -1.41 5.62
N LEU A 133 -21.13 -0.57 5.38
CA LEU A 133 -21.17 0.85 5.70
C LEU A 133 -21.65 1.66 4.50
N ALA A 134 -22.22 2.82 4.74
CA ALA A 134 -22.41 3.79 3.69
C ALA A 134 -21.03 4.32 3.23
N PRO A 135 -20.76 4.47 1.92
CA PRO A 135 -19.50 5.04 1.45
C PRO A 135 -19.23 6.42 2.11
N GLY A 136 -18.01 6.59 2.64
CA GLY A 136 -17.61 7.83 3.32
C GLY A 136 -18.04 7.95 4.78
N SER A 137 -18.52 6.85 5.41
CA SER A 137 -18.91 6.83 6.82
C SER A 137 -17.98 5.99 7.72
N ASP A 138 -16.79 5.72 7.23
CA ASP A 138 -15.76 4.87 7.87
C ASP A 138 -14.75 5.65 8.71
N GLY A 139 -14.99 6.95 8.93
CA GLY A 139 -14.16 7.87 9.72
C GLY A 139 -14.59 8.05 11.17
#